data_a09bb9469601f49da614460cd55b5b6a
#
_entry.id   a09bb9469601f49da614460cd55b5b6a
#
_cell.length_a   1.000
_cell.length_b   1.000
_cell.length_c   1.000
_cell.angle_alpha   90.00
_cell.angle_beta   90.00
_cell.angle_gamma   90.00
#
_symmetry.space_group_name_H-M   'P 1'
#
loop_
_entity.id
_entity.type
_entity.pdbx_description
1 polymer ?
#
loop_
_entity_poly.entity_id
_entity_poly.type
_entity_poly.pdbx_seq_one_letter_code
_entity_poly.pdbx_strand_id
1 'polypeptide(L)'
;MQALLLEQQDGKTLASVQTLDESRLPEGDVTVDVHWSSLNYKDALAITGKGKIIRNFPMIPGIDFAGTVRTSEDPRFHAGQEVLLTGWGVGENHWGGLAEQARVKGDWLVAMPQGLDARKAMIIGTAGFTAMLCVMALEKHGVMPGDGPVLVTGAAGGVGSVAVALLSRLGHEVVAVTGRPEE
;
A
#
# COMPACT_ATOMS: atom_id res chain seq x y z
N MET A 1 -12.86 -7.08 -16.06
CA MET A 1 -12.63 -6.66 -14.66
C MET A 1 -13.03 -5.22 -14.45
N GLN A 2 -13.54 -4.85 -13.29
CA GLN A 2 -13.78 -3.47 -12.88
C GLN A 2 -12.50 -2.85 -12.33
N ALA A 3 -12.26 -1.57 -12.66
CA ALA A 3 -11.11 -0.84 -12.16
C ALA A 3 -11.38 0.67 -12.08
N LEU A 4 -10.75 1.35 -11.13
CA LEU A 4 -10.67 2.81 -11.14
C LEU A 4 -9.58 3.21 -12.12
N LEU A 5 -9.95 3.76 -13.28
CA LEU A 5 -9.01 4.19 -14.30
C LEU A 5 -8.78 5.70 -14.21
N LEU A 6 -7.53 6.09 -14.23
CA LEU A 6 -7.10 7.47 -14.35
C LEU A 6 -6.65 7.73 -15.78
N GLU A 7 -7.24 8.74 -16.39
CA GLU A 7 -6.92 9.22 -17.72
C GLU A 7 -6.50 10.68 -17.68
N GLN A 8 -5.84 11.18 -18.69
CA GLN A 8 -5.50 12.59 -18.80
C GLN A 8 -6.20 13.22 -19.99
N GLN A 9 -6.94 14.29 -19.75
CA GLN A 9 -7.56 15.12 -20.79
C GLN A 9 -7.32 16.58 -20.48
N ASP A 10 -6.81 17.32 -21.46
CA ASP A 10 -6.52 18.76 -21.34
C ASP A 10 -5.67 19.12 -20.10
N GLY A 11 -4.69 18.25 -19.77
CA GLY A 11 -3.83 18.41 -18.61
C GLY A 11 -4.46 18.12 -17.26
N LYS A 12 -5.73 17.69 -17.23
CA LYS A 12 -6.46 17.31 -16.01
C LYS A 12 -6.54 15.79 -15.88
N THR A 13 -6.41 15.29 -14.66
CA THR A 13 -6.67 13.88 -14.35
C THR A 13 -8.17 13.67 -14.24
N LEU A 14 -8.66 12.69 -14.98
CA LEU A 14 -10.03 12.18 -14.91
C LEU A 14 -10.00 10.80 -14.28
N ALA A 15 -10.82 10.60 -13.26
CA ALA A 15 -10.95 9.32 -12.57
C ALA A 15 -12.36 8.76 -12.77
N SER A 16 -12.46 7.53 -13.27
CA SER A 16 -13.74 6.85 -13.46
C SER A 16 -13.62 5.34 -13.25
N VAL A 17 -14.67 4.73 -12.74
CA VAL A 17 -14.76 3.27 -12.68
C VAL A 17 -15.16 2.76 -14.05
N GLN A 18 -14.34 1.86 -14.62
CA GLN A 18 -14.53 1.31 -15.96
C GLN A 18 -14.45 -0.22 -15.93
N THR A 19 -15.16 -0.85 -16.86
CA THR A 19 -14.95 -2.28 -17.15
C THR A 19 -13.86 -2.39 -18.20
N LEU A 20 -12.77 -3.05 -17.85
CA LEU A 20 -11.60 -3.24 -18.70
C LEU A 20 -11.46 -4.71 -19.11
N ASP A 21 -10.97 -4.93 -20.33
CA ASP A 21 -10.56 -6.25 -20.78
C ASP A 21 -9.25 -6.65 -20.05
N GLU A 22 -9.15 -7.91 -19.64
CA GLU A 22 -7.97 -8.45 -18.94
C GLU A 22 -6.69 -8.44 -19.80
N SER A 23 -6.84 -8.41 -21.13
CA SER A 23 -5.71 -8.28 -22.07
C SER A 23 -4.98 -6.94 -21.94
N ARG A 24 -5.61 -5.94 -21.33
CA ARG A 24 -5.01 -4.62 -21.06
C ARG A 24 -4.12 -4.59 -19.83
N LEU A 25 -4.13 -5.64 -19.00
CA LEU A 25 -3.24 -5.73 -17.83
C LEU A 25 -1.78 -5.59 -18.28
N PRO A 26 -0.96 -4.84 -17.53
CA PRO A 26 0.44 -4.64 -17.87
C PRO A 26 1.23 -5.95 -17.84
N GLU A 27 2.47 -5.90 -18.30
CA GLU A 27 3.39 -7.03 -18.21
C GLU A 27 3.63 -7.46 -16.77
N GLY A 28 3.72 -8.76 -16.54
CA GLY A 28 3.97 -9.39 -15.25
C GLY A 28 3.76 -10.89 -15.36
N ASP A 29 4.35 -11.62 -14.46
CA ASP A 29 4.37 -13.09 -14.44
C ASP A 29 3.37 -13.69 -13.43
N VAL A 30 2.72 -12.85 -12.60
CA VAL A 30 1.69 -13.29 -11.68
C VAL A 30 0.44 -12.41 -11.80
N THR A 31 -0.72 -13.03 -12.03
CA THR A 31 -2.02 -12.35 -11.99
C THR A 31 -2.72 -12.68 -10.68
N VAL A 32 -3.19 -11.64 -9.99
CA VAL A 32 -3.84 -11.73 -8.67
C VAL A 32 -5.28 -11.23 -8.78
N ASP A 33 -6.23 -12.00 -8.27
CA ASP A 33 -7.58 -11.53 -7.95
C ASP A 33 -7.51 -10.71 -6.66
N VAL A 34 -7.71 -9.41 -6.77
CA VAL A 34 -7.59 -8.47 -5.67
C VAL A 34 -8.84 -8.51 -4.80
N HIS A 35 -8.68 -8.80 -3.52
CA HIS A 35 -9.77 -8.83 -2.56
C HIS A 35 -9.86 -7.54 -1.75
N TRP A 36 -8.71 -6.97 -1.40
CA TRP A 36 -8.59 -5.75 -0.60
C TRP A 36 -7.42 -4.90 -1.10
N SER A 37 -7.62 -3.60 -1.04
CA SER A 37 -6.60 -2.57 -1.20
C SER A 37 -6.73 -1.58 -0.05
N SER A 38 -5.76 -0.69 0.15
CA SER A 38 -5.87 0.41 1.09
C SER A 38 -5.81 1.76 0.39
N LEU A 39 -6.34 2.81 1.02
CA LEU A 39 -6.26 4.17 0.51
C LEU A 39 -5.15 4.92 1.23
N ASN A 40 -4.20 5.41 0.47
CA ASN A 40 -3.08 6.18 0.96
C ASN A 40 -3.14 7.62 0.44
N TYR A 41 -2.45 8.53 1.11
CA TYR A 41 -2.37 9.94 0.67
C TYR A 41 -1.85 10.07 -0.77
N LYS A 42 -0.92 9.19 -1.17
CA LYS A 42 -0.42 9.11 -2.54
C LYS A 42 -1.53 8.79 -3.54
N ASP A 43 -2.43 7.86 -3.23
CA ASP A 43 -3.57 7.52 -4.08
C ASP A 43 -4.51 8.72 -4.24
N ALA A 44 -4.78 9.43 -3.14
CA ALA A 44 -5.62 10.64 -3.19
C ALA A 44 -5.00 11.73 -4.08
N LEU A 45 -3.68 11.93 -4.01
CA LEU A 45 -2.97 12.86 -4.90
C LEU A 45 -3.03 12.43 -6.36
N ALA A 46 -2.89 11.12 -6.64
CA ALA A 46 -3.01 10.56 -7.98
C ALA A 46 -4.43 10.76 -8.55
N ILE A 47 -5.44 10.35 -7.80
CA ILE A 47 -6.86 10.40 -8.21
C ILE A 47 -7.32 11.84 -8.46
N THR A 48 -6.91 12.77 -7.60
CA THR A 48 -7.31 14.18 -7.70
C THR A 48 -6.46 15.00 -8.67
N GLY A 49 -5.33 14.44 -9.15
CA GLY A 49 -4.36 15.17 -9.98
C GLY A 49 -3.63 16.30 -9.25
N LYS A 50 -3.76 16.40 -7.92
CA LYS A 50 -3.11 17.44 -7.11
C LYS A 50 -1.63 17.22 -6.87
N GLY A 51 -1.09 16.03 -7.23
CA GLY A 51 0.32 15.70 -7.18
C GLY A 51 0.76 15.02 -8.47
N LYS A 52 2.02 15.23 -8.86
CA LYS A 52 2.61 14.56 -10.03
C LYS A 52 3.01 13.11 -9.67
N ILE A 53 2.04 12.32 -9.23
CA ILE A 53 2.25 10.91 -8.86
C ILE A 53 2.31 10.04 -10.10
N ILE A 54 1.30 10.17 -10.97
CA ILE A 54 1.20 9.38 -12.20
C ILE A 54 2.11 9.96 -13.26
N ARG A 55 2.94 9.12 -13.85
CA ARG A 55 3.89 9.49 -14.91
C ARG A 55 3.38 9.13 -16.30
N ASN A 56 2.62 8.05 -16.40
CA ASN A 56 2.08 7.55 -17.66
C ASN A 56 0.60 7.24 -17.49
N PHE A 57 -0.22 7.73 -18.40
CA PHE A 57 -1.65 7.44 -18.48
C PHE A 57 -1.94 6.48 -19.65
N PRO A 58 -2.99 5.64 -19.56
CA PRO A 58 -3.91 5.49 -18.43
C PRO A 58 -3.27 4.70 -17.26
N MET A 59 -3.76 4.94 -16.03
CA MET A 59 -3.22 4.32 -14.82
C MET A 59 -4.35 3.84 -13.91
N ILE A 60 -4.17 2.70 -13.28
CA ILE A 60 -5.00 2.24 -12.16
C ILE A 60 -4.22 2.55 -10.89
N PRO A 61 -4.74 3.40 -9.98
CA PRO A 61 -4.08 3.71 -8.72
C PRO A 61 -4.22 2.57 -7.70
N GLY A 62 -3.72 2.77 -6.48
CA GLY A 62 -3.71 1.79 -5.40
C GLY A 62 -2.30 1.22 -5.23
N ILE A 63 -1.56 1.76 -4.24
CA ILE A 63 -0.13 1.45 -4.03
C ILE A 63 0.10 0.14 -3.29
N ASP A 64 -0.95 -0.51 -2.84
CA ASP A 64 -0.92 -1.82 -2.19
C ASP A 64 -2.21 -2.60 -2.45
N PHE A 65 -2.12 -3.90 -2.32
CA PHE A 65 -3.27 -4.80 -2.38
C PHE A 65 -2.96 -6.16 -1.74
N ALA A 66 -4.02 -6.90 -1.45
CA ALA A 66 -3.96 -8.30 -1.04
C ALA A 66 -5.06 -9.09 -1.75
N GLY A 67 -4.77 -10.32 -2.10
CA GLY A 67 -5.69 -11.17 -2.84
C GLY A 67 -5.18 -12.58 -3.03
N THR A 68 -5.72 -13.26 -4.03
CA THR A 68 -5.41 -14.65 -4.36
C THR A 68 -4.79 -14.74 -5.74
N VAL A 69 -3.71 -15.47 -5.88
CA VAL A 69 -3.08 -15.75 -7.18
C VAL A 69 -4.08 -16.47 -8.08
N ARG A 70 -4.37 -15.89 -9.24
CA ARG A 70 -5.21 -16.50 -10.29
C ARG A 70 -4.36 -17.39 -11.20
N THR A 71 -3.26 -16.83 -11.72
CA THR A 71 -2.28 -17.53 -12.56
C THR A 71 -0.88 -17.06 -12.24
N SER A 72 0.12 -17.94 -12.37
CA SER A 72 1.53 -17.60 -12.16
C SER A 72 2.41 -18.34 -13.18
N GLU A 73 3.39 -17.62 -13.72
CA GLU A 73 4.55 -18.17 -14.41
C GLU A 73 5.77 -18.24 -13.48
N ASP A 74 5.73 -17.57 -12.31
CA ASP A 74 6.76 -17.64 -11.29
C ASP A 74 6.57 -18.91 -10.43
N PRO A 75 7.57 -19.82 -10.36
CA PRO A 75 7.45 -21.08 -9.64
C PRO A 75 7.29 -20.94 -8.12
N ARG A 76 7.52 -19.74 -7.56
CA ARG A 76 7.32 -19.46 -6.13
C ARG A 76 5.86 -19.30 -5.74
N PHE A 77 4.99 -19.07 -6.72
CA PHE A 77 3.57 -18.83 -6.51
C PHE A 77 2.71 -19.77 -7.32
N HIS A 78 1.56 -20.17 -6.77
CA HIS A 78 0.61 -21.05 -7.44
C HIS A 78 -0.83 -20.52 -7.32
N ALA A 79 -1.69 -20.91 -8.25
CA ALA A 79 -3.11 -20.55 -8.22
C ALA A 79 -3.75 -20.93 -6.87
N GLY A 80 -4.57 -20.03 -6.32
CA GLY A 80 -5.20 -20.18 -5.02
C GLY A 80 -4.36 -19.72 -3.81
N GLN A 81 -3.09 -19.36 -4.01
CA GLN A 81 -2.23 -18.87 -2.93
C GLN A 81 -2.60 -17.42 -2.56
N GLU A 82 -2.74 -17.14 -1.27
CA GLU A 82 -2.94 -15.78 -0.78
C GLU A 82 -1.62 -14.99 -0.77
N VAL A 83 -1.69 -13.76 -1.28
CA VAL A 83 -0.52 -12.87 -1.42
C VAL A 83 -0.88 -11.43 -1.08
N LEU A 84 0.15 -10.65 -0.79
CA LEU A 84 0.04 -9.20 -0.66
C LEU A 84 1.18 -8.50 -1.39
N LEU A 85 0.98 -7.23 -1.70
CA LEU A 85 1.97 -6.34 -2.29
C LEU A 85 1.89 -4.96 -1.66
N THR A 86 3.05 -4.39 -1.34
CA THR A 86 3.20 -2.99 -0.95
C THR A 86 4.40 -2.38 -1.65
N GLY A 87 4.26 -1.18 -2.21
CA GLY A 87 5.36 -0.45 -2.83
C GLY A 87 5.61 -0.80 -4.29
N TRP A 88 6.88 -0.89 -4.69
CA TRP A 88 7.37 -1.23 -6.04
C TRP A 88 6.89 -0.31 -7.18
N GLY A 89 6.35 0.86 -6.85
CA GLY A 89 5.80 1.80 -7.84
C GLY A 89 4.44 1.38 -8.42
N VAL A 90 3.80 0.40 -7.80
CA VAL A 90 2.42 0.01 -8.12
C VAL A 90 1.49 1.16 -7.76
N GLY A 91 0.53 1.47 -8.64
CA GLY A 91 -0.35 2.62 -8.53
C GLY A 91 0.27 3.96 -8.96
N GLU A 92 1.56 3.97 -9.43
CA GLU A 92 2.20 5.19 -9.94
C GLU A 92 2.95 5.00 -11.28
N ASN A 93 3.69 3.90 -11.43
CA ASN A 93 4.43 3.55 -12.65
C ASN A 93 3.92 2.26 -13.29
N HIS A 94 3.21 1.46 -12.51
CA HIS A 94 2.60 0.20 -12.87
C HIS A 94 1.16 0.20 -12.35
N TRP A 95 0.23 -0.46 -13.02
CA TRP A 95 -1.18 -0.50 -12.61
C TRP A 95 -1.33 -1.10 -11.21
N GLY A 96 -2.15 -0.44 -10.38
CA GLY A 96 -2.28 -0.69 -8.95
C GLY A 96 -3.48 -1.53 -8.55
N GLY A 97 -3.72 -1.54 -7.22
CA GLY A 97 -4.68 -2.42 -6.55
C GLY A 97 -6.11 -1.91 -6.49
N LEU A 98 -6.45 -0.72 -7.05
CA LEU A 98 -7.85 -0.28 -7.12
C LEU A 98 -8.57 -0.85 -8.35
N ALA A 99 -8.49 -2.16 -8.50
CA ALA A 99 -9.11 -2.99 -9.52
C ALA A 99 -9.43 -4.38 -8.96
N GLU A 100 -10.30 -5.13 -9.65
CA GLU A 100 -10.58 -6.53 -9.30
C GLU A 100 -9.41 -7.47 -9.56
N GLN A 101 -8.48 -7.06 -10.44
CA GLN A 101 -7.30 -7.85 -10.78
C GLN A 101 -6.08 -6.96 -10.95
N ALA A 102 -4.91 -7.49 -10.58
CA ALA A 102 -3.61 -6.90 -10.84
C ALA A 102 -2.67 -7.95 -11.45
N ARG A 103 -1.85 -7.54 -12.44
CA ARG A 103 -0.76 -8.37 -12.96
C ARG A 103 0.55 -7.69 -12.63
N VAL A 104 1.43 -8.41 -11.94
CA VAL A 104 2.66 -7.89 -11.35
C VAL A 104 3.79 -8.90 -11.48
N LYS A 105 5.01 -8.46 -11.18
CA LYS A 105 6.17 -9.37 -11.06
C LYS A 105 6.08 -10.15 -9.75
N GLY A 106 6.35 -11.44 -9.78
CA GLY A 106 6.40 -12.29 -8.59
C GLY A 106 7.40 -11.78 -7.54
N ASP A 107 8.50 -11.15 -7.96
CA ASP A 107 9.48 -10.51 -7.06
C ASP A 107 8.89 -9.39 -6.17
N TRP A 108 7.73 -8.86 -6.52
CA TRP A 108 7.05 -7.81 -5.76
C TRP A 108 6.06 -8.36 -4.74
N LEU A 109 5.69 -9.64 -4.90
CA LEU A 109 4.70 -10.29 -4.06
C LEU A 109 5.33 -10.89 -2.80
N VAL A 110 4.54 -10.89 -1.75
CA VAL A 110 4.82 -11.62 -0.51
C VAL A 110 3.70 -12.60 -0.27
N ALA A 111 4.04 -13.86 0.00
CA ALA A 111 3.06 -14.84 0.45
C ALA A 111 2.40 -14.36 1.74
N MET A 112 1.09 -14.53 1.87
CA MET A 112 0.36 -14.08 3.05
C MET A 112 0.93 -14.76 4.30
N PRO A 113 1.39 -13.98 5.30
CA PRO A 113 1.91 -14.54 6.55
C PRO A 113 0.82 -15.29 7.32
N GLN A 114 1.21 -16.37 7.99
CA GLN A 114 0.29 -17.13 8.83
C GLN A 114 -0.35 -16.23 9.91
N GLY A 115 -1.66 -16.32 10.07
CA GLY A 115 -2.44 -15.53 11.04
C GLY A 115 -2.94 -14.19 10.50
N LEU A 116 -2.54 -13.79 9.28
CA LEU A 116 -3.13 -12.66 8.55
C LEU A 116 -4.11 -13.17 7.49
N ASP A 117 -5.08 -12.34 7.19
CA ASP A 117 -5.96 -12.43 6.03
C ASP A 117 -5.80 -11.16 5.18
N ALA A 118 -6.32 -11.17 3.97
CA ALA A 118 -6.19 -10.05 3.03
C ALA A 118 -6.72 -8.72 3.62
N ARG A 119 -7.80 -8.76 4.40
CA ARG A 119 -8.36 -7.58 5.06
C ARG A 119 -7.42 -7.02 6.11
N LYS A 120 -6.89 -7.87 7.00
CA LYS A 120 -5.93 -7.45 8.04
C LYS A 120 -4.64 -6.92 7.42
N ALA A 121 -4.14 -7.59 6.38
CA ALA A 121 -2.96 -7.15 5.64
C ALA A 121 -3.15 -5.73 5.10
N MET A 122 -4.33 -5.39 4.57
CA MET A 122 -4.62 -4.04 4.03
C MET A 122 -5.01 -3.02 5.11
N ILE A 123 -5.44 -3.44 6.28
CA ILE A 123 -5.53 -2.55 7.47
C ILE A 123 -4.13 -2.10 7.91
N ILE A 124 -3.14 -2.99 7.87
CA ILE A 124 -1.73 -2.64 8.09
C ILE A 124 -1.24 -1.77 6.92
N GLY A 125 -1.36 -2.27 5.71
CA GLY A 125 -1.04 -1.58 4.46
C GLY A 125 0.36 -0.97 4.43
N THR A 126 0.57 -0.10 3.47
CA THR A 126 1.83 0.64 3.32
C THR A 126 2.13 1.53 4.53
N ALA A 127 1.12 2.09 5.19
CA ALA A 127 1.30 2.96 6.35
C ALA A 127 1.86 2.17 7.56
N GLY A 128 1.26 1.02 7.87
CA GLY A 128 1.71 0.17 8.97
C GLY A 128 3.08 -0.46 8.71
N PHE A 129 3.32 -0.91 7.48
CA PHE A 129 4.64 -1.39 7.04
C PHE A 129 5.71 -0.31 7.25
N THR A 130 5.46 0.93 6.81
CA THR A 130 6.39 2.05 6.96
C THR A 130 6.63 2.39 8.43
N ALA A 131 5.57 2.42 9.25
CA ALA A 131 5.70 2.66 10.69
C ALA A 131 6.59 1.61 11.36
N MET A 132 6.39 0.33 11.04
CA MET A 132 7.22 -0.75 11.59
C MET A 132 8.69 -0.65 11.17
N LEU A 133 8.97 -0.27 9.93
CA LEU A 133 10.35 -0.03 9.48
C LEU A 133 11.02 1.10 10.29
N CYS A 134 10.28 2.17 10.61
CA CYS A 134 10.81 3.24 11.45
C CYS A 134 11.12 2.74 12.87
N VAL A 135 10.22 1.97 13.47
CA VAL A 135 10.44 1.38 14.81
C VAL A 135 11.66 0.46 14.81
N MET A 136 11.74 -0.46 13.85
CA MET A 136 12.90 -1.35 13.71
C MET A 136 14.21 -0.59 13.50
N ALA A 137 14.18 0.56 12.81
CA ALA A 137 15.35 1.39 12.64
C ALA A 137 15.82 2.01 13.97
N LEU A 138 14.90 2.45 14.82
CA LEU A 138 15.22 2.95 16.17
C LEU A 138 15.85 1.85 17.03
N GLU A 139 15.24 0.68 17.09
CA GLU A 139 15.76 -0.48 17.83
C GLU A 139 17.16 -0.88 17.34
N LYS A 140 17.37 -0.92 16.01
CA LYS A 140 18.68 -1.22 15.41
C LYS A 140 19.76 -0.20 15.79
N HIS A 141 19.37 1.04 16.05
CA HIS A 141 20.28 2.09 16.52
C HIS A 141 20.43 2.12 18.07
N GLY A 142 19.87 1.15 18.76
CA GLY A 142 20.00 0.98 20.20
C GLY A 142 19.07 1.87 21.02
N VAL A 143 18.02 2.46 20.42
CA VAL A 143 17.01 3.21 21.18
C VAL A 143 16.09 2.21 21.89
N MET A 144 16.16 2.19 23.21
CA MET A 144 15.42 1.25 24.06
C MET A 144 14.37 1.97 24.93
N PRO A 145 13.31 1.26 25.36
CA PRO A 145 12.41 1.79 26.37
C PRO A 145 13.17 2.26 27.63
N GLY A 146 12.95 3.50 28.03
CA GLY A 146 13.65 4.12 29.17
C GLY A 146 14.80 5.06 28.81
N ASP A 147 15.25 5.09 27.54
CA ASP A 147 16.30 6.03 27.11
C ASP A 147 15.79 7.48 26.95
N GLY A 148 14.50 7.68 27.10
CA GLY A 148 13.81 8.94 26.95
C GLY A 148 12.62 8.85 25.98
N PRO A 149 11.85 9.94 25.83
CA PRO A 149 10.67 9.95 24.98
C PRO A 149 11.02 9.92 23.49
N VAL A 150 10.26 9.13 22.74
CA VAL A 150 10.30 9.10 21.26
C VAL A 150 9.27 10.08 20.72
N LEU A 151 9.74 11.08 19.96
CA LEU A 151 8.88 12.09 19.37
C LEU A 151 8.40 11.62 17.99
N VAL A 152 7.07 11.58 17.79
CA VAL A 152 6.43 11.19 16.52
C VAL A 152 5.72 12.40 15.94
N THR A 153 6.23 12.93 14.82
CA THR A 153 5.59 14.02 14.07
C THR A 153 4.51 13.47 13.12
N GLY A 154 3.49 14.27 12.83
CA GLY A 154 2.36 13.82 12.01
C GLY A 154 1.59 12.66 12.67
N ALA A 155 1.51 12.65 13.99
CA ALA A 155 0.98 11.54 14.79
C ALA A 155 -0.46 11.14 14.47
N ALA A 156 -1.30 12.06 13.99
CA ALA A 156 -2.67 11.76 13.52
C ALA A 156 -2.73 11.27 12.07
N GLY A 157 -1.60 11.09 11.39
CA GLY A 157 -1.54 10.52 10.04
C GLY A 157 -1.48 8.99 10.05
N GLY A 158 -1.65 8.35 8.90
CA GLY A 158 -1.65 6.88 8.77
C GLY A 158 -0.37 6.23 9.32
N VAL A 159 0.81 6.73 8.95
CA VAL A 159 2.10 6.21 9.48
C VAL A 159 2.28 6.60 10.95
N GLY A 160 2.03 7.87 11.29
CA GLY A 160 2.26 8.39 12.63
C GLY A 160 1.40 7.70 13.70
N SER A 161 0.12 7.50 13.44
CA SER A 161 -0.80 6.85 14.40
C SER A 161 -0.40 5.38 14.67
N VAL A 162 0.01 4.66 13.63
CA VAL A 162 0.51 3.29 13.81
C VAL A 162 1.86 3.28 14.54
N ALA A 163 2.75 4.22 14.24
CA ALA A 163 4.03 4.34 14.93
C ALA A 163 3.84 4.62 16.45
N VAL A 164 2.92 5.54 16.79
CA VAL A 164 2.55 5.81 18.21
C VAL A 164 2.07 4.54 18.89
N ALA A 165 1.14 3.81 18.25
CA ALA A 165 0.59 2.57 18.81
C ALA A 165 1.68 1.49 18.99
N LEU A 166 2.57 1.30 18.01
CA LEU A 166 3.65 0.32 18.09
C LEU A 166 4.65 0.68 19.19
N LEU A 167 5.15 1.90 19.22
CA LEU A 167 6.12 2.36 20.22
C LEU A 167 5.55 2.26 21.64
N SER A 168 4.31 2.70 21.83
CA SER A 168 3.62 2.57 23.13
C SER A 168 3.47 1.11 23.55
N ARG A 169 3.10 0.22 22.61
CA ARG A 169 2.99 -1.23 22.87
C ARG A 169 4.33 -1.88 23.23
N LEU A 170 5.42 -1.37 22.67
CA LEU A 170 6.79 -1.82 22.97
C LEU A 170 7.37 -1.22 24.26
N GLY A 171 6.63 -0.35 24.94
CA GLY A 171 7.01 0.22 26.24
C GLY A 171 7.81 1.53 26.16
N HIS A 172 7.89 2.17 24.99
CA HIS A 172 8.47 3.51 24.88
C HIS A 172 7.52 4.57 25.42
N GLU A 173 8.09 5.62 26.02
CA GLU A 173 7.38 6.88 26.22
C GLU A 173 7.26 7.59 24.87
N VAL A 174 6.04 8.02 24.47
CA VAL A 174 5.80 8.60 23.15
C VAL A 174 5.25 10.00 23.29
N VAL A 175 5.89 10.96 22.60
CA VAL A 175 5.39 12.33 22.43
C VAL A 175 4.81 12.48 21.04
N ALA A 176 3.49 12.57 20.94
CA ALA A 176 2.77 12.74 19.70
C ALA A 176 2.66 14.22 19.31
N VAL A 177 3.17 14.59 18.12
CA VAL A 177 3.08 15.95 17.58
C VAL A 177 2.10 15.94 16.40
N THR A 178 1.01 16.69 16.55
CA THR A 178 -0.05 16.79 15.55
C THR A 178 -0.61 18.21 15.47
N GLY A 179 -1.06 18.62 14.28
CA GLY A 179 -1.87 19.84 14.11
C GLY A 179 -3.36 19.63 14.39
N ARG A 180 -3.78 18.41 14.78
CA ARG A 180 -5.15 18.00 15.09
C ARG A 180 -5.19 17.34 16.46
N PRO A 181 -5.09 18.12 17.55
CA PRO A 181 -4.92 17.57 18.92
C PRO A 181 -6.16 16.83 19.45
N GLU A 182 -7.31 16.98 18.78
CA GLU A 182 -8.59 16.34 19.15
C GLU A 182 -8.79 14.97 18.49
N GLU A 183 -7.88 14.53 17.62
CA GLU A 183 -7.83 13.21 17.00
C GLU A 183 -6.78 12.35 17.72
#